data_e11dae2aaa899bf394551db94376741c
#
_entry.id   e11dae2aaa899bf394551db94376741c
#
_cell.length_a   1.000
_cell.length_b   1.000
_cell.length_c   1.000
_cell.angle_alpha   90.00
_cell.angle_beta   90.00
_cell.angle_gamma   90.00
#
_symmetry.space_group_name_H-M   'P 1'
#
loop_
_entity.id
_entity.type
_entity.pdbx_description
1 polymer ?
#
loop_
_entity_poly.entity_id
_entity_poly.type
_entity_poly.pdbx_seq_one_letter_code
_entity_poly.pdbx_strand_id
1 'polypeptide(L)'
;MKCLGSITLPRGFSGGLALALALVVAGYVGSSPRADNLSGASSYNMRLVGTNDLQARSTYQPTLHKYPGGRYILFAGHHALALQGEGLLPNAQPLPSFNPLTGRNELNGTSIVDVTNPGHPRYLFHLPVSDGVNGGAQMVRVCDGRTLPVHDNKIYMLRTYANSAHEIWDVTKPSQPVGVRTVAGGNPVIGAQTGAAGALAGTHKSWWECDTGIAYIVGRRGNDTADGWGPGNHIFIFDLSNPANPVFLRDWALDGQQPGGQIPPHFTAVPSIHGPISTGPDGGAFQLAGATGNRVYFPFGTSSNGVMQVVDRLALLGTTCGSIASTLDSPACTDFHTAELGRLIMNPDNGAHTSWPLGKLVVPDFVTDTGNDDNNTVRDIVVVTSEETSHFCSDFRHLTFLTDVTTEGRPQSIATAQVPASEGRYCDRGGRFGPHATNEEYGPPFYQKIVFVSYFNAGVRAFDIRDPYNPQQVAYFIPAITANTDYRCGPYQGNPNVCRIVVQTNNVATDDRGYIYIVDRADTGLHVLQLEGEAEEIIAGGK
;
A
#
# COMPACT_ATOMS: atom_id res chain seq x y z
N MET A 1 -7.65 64.26 1.08
CA MET A 1 -8.89 65.04 1.28
C MET A 1 -9.72 64.31 2.32
N LYS A 2 -9.99 64.99 3.38
CA LYS A 2 -10.73 64.66 4.60
C LYS A 2 -12.18 64.23 4.33
N CYS A 3 -12.72 63.33 5.13
CA CYS A 3 -13.85 63.64 6.02
C CYS A 3 -14.08 62.51 7.03
N LEU A 4 -13.84 62.85 8.25
CA LEU A 4 -14.33 62.22 9.46
C LEU A 4 -15.83 62.54 9.63
N GLY A 5 -16.62 61.60 10.10
CA GLY A 5 -17.96 61.80 10.62
C GLY A 5 -18.19 60.97 11.86
N SER A 6 -18.10 61.63 12.99
CA SER A 6 -18.46 61.10 14.33
C SER A 6 -19.96 61.09 14.49
N ILE A 7 -20.52 60.00 15.05
CA ILE A 7 -21.89 59.97 15.55
C ILE A 7 -21.89 59.60 17.05
N THR A 8 -22.38 60.53 17.83
CA THR A 8 -22.62 60.50 19.28
C THR A 8 -23.78 59.62 19.68
N LEU A 9 -23.63 58.89 20.78
CA LEU A 9 -24.67 58.15 21.53
C LEU A 9 -25.53 59.10 22.39
N PRO A 10 -26.82 58.80 22.57
CA PRO A 10 -27.56 59.30 23.73
C PRO A 10 -27.63 58.22 24.83
N ARG A 11 -27.45 58.69 26.05
CA ARG A 11 -27.67 57.96 27.31
C ARG A 11 -29.16 57.97 27.67
N GLY A 12 -29.59 56.83 28.25
CA GLY A 12 -30.62 56.79 29.33
C GLY A 12 -31.78 55.81 29.07
N PHE A 13 -31.88 54.70 29.73
CA PHE A 13 -32.83 54.43 30.82
C PHE A 13 -32.66 52.97 31.32
N SER A 14 -32.69 52.89 32.62
CA SER A 14 -32.62 51.70 33.49
C SER A 14 -33.86 50.82 33.42
N GLY A 15 -33.66 49.52 33.64
CA GLY A 15 -34.77 48.64 34.09
C GLY A 15 -34.62 47.18 33.67
N GLY A 16 -34.05 46.39 34.49
CA GLY A 16 -34.12 45.00 34.84
C GLY A 16 -34.79 43.97 33.92
N LEU A 17 -34.06 42.98 33.55
CA LEU A 17 -34.31 41.55 33.85
C LEU A 17 -33.17 40.73 33.20
N ALA A 18 -32.26 40.24 34.03
CA ALA A 18 -31.22 39.32 33.61
C ALA A 18 -31.85 37.92 33.42
N LEU A 19 -32.08 37.51 32.19
CA LEU A 19 -32.29 36.12 31.83
C LEU A 19 -30.93 35.56 31.35
N ALA A 20 -30.25 34.88 32.27
CA ALA A 20 -29.03 34.16 31.96
C ALA A 20 -29.39 32.93 31.10
N LEU A 21 -29.23 33.05 29.77
CA LEU A 21 -29.17 31.91 28.86
C LEU A 21 -27.75 31.34 28.97
N ALA A 22 -27.59 30.31 29.81
CA ALA A 22 -26.39 29.48 29.79
C ALA A 22 -26.40 28.65 28.51
N LEU A 23 -25.73 29.11 27.47
CA LEU A 23 -25.33 28.29 26.37
C LEU A 23 -24.28 27.30 26.91
N VAL A 24 -24.72 26.07 27.20
CA VAL A 24 -23.81 24.93 27.34
C VAL A 24 -23.30 24.61 25.93
N VAL A 25 -22.23 25.25 25.55
CA VAL A 25 -21.39 24.76 24.49
C VAL A 25 -20.66 23.55 25.09
N ALA A 26 -21.23 22.36 24.90
CA ALA A 26 -20.49 21.13 25.09
C ALA A 26 -19.40 21.09 24.05
N GLY A 27 -18.26 21.73 24.34
CA GLY A 27 -17.04 21.55 23.63
C GLY A 27 -16.60 20.10 23.80
N TYR A 28 -16.79 19.28 22.81
CA TYR A 28 -16.01 18.07 22.64
C TYR A 28 -14.55 18.51 22.47
N VAL A 29 -13.88 18.75 23.58
CA VAL A 29 -12.41 18.75 23.61
C VAL A 29 -12.02 17.29 23.65
N GLY A 30 -12.00 16.66 22.48
CA GLY A 30 -11.25 15.44 22.31
C GLY A 30 -9.80 15.78 22.66
N SER A 31 -9.35 15.37 23.84
CA SER A 31 -7.95 15.45 24.22
C SER A 31 -7.16 14.54 23.30
N SER A 32 -6.65 15.06 22.19
CA SER A 32 -5.62 14.38 21.42
C SER A 32 -4.47 14.08 22.39
N PRO A 33 -4.10 12.82 22.64
CA PRO A 33 -2.97 12.51 23.48
C PRO A 33 -1.73 13.13 22.86
N ARG A 34 -1.12 14.03 23.59
CA ARG A 34 0.10 14.72 23.19
C ARG A 34 1.23 13.71 23.15
N ALA A 35 1.70 13.38 21.95
CA ALA A 35 2.89 12.56 21.76
C ALA A 35 4.15 13.37 22.09
N ASP A 36 4.36 13.67 23.38
CA ASP A 36 5.49 14.47 23.85
C ASP A 36 6.80 13.67 23.94
N ASN A 37 6.77 12.35 23.72
CA ASN A 37 7.96 11.50 23.76
C ASN A 37 8.37 11.08 22.35
N LEU A 38 9.34 11.79 21.77
CA LEU A 38 9.84 11.53 20.40
C LEU A 38 10.51 10.15 20.26
N SER A 39 10.87 9.49 21.34
CA SER A 39 11.59 8.20 21.34
C SER A 39 10.75 7.02 21.81
N GLY A 40 9.67 7.25 22.54
CA GLY A 40 8.78 6.20 23.06
C GLY A 40 7.65 5.84 22.12
N ALA A 41 7.01 4.68 22.36
CA ALA A 41 5.77 4.32 21.67
C ALA A 41 4.63 5.28 22.05
N SER A 42 3.72 5.51 21.11
CA SER A 42 2.50 6.30 21.33
C SER A 42 1.34 5.62 20.65
N SER A 43 0.18 5.56 21.32
CA SER A 43 -1.00 4.91 20.78
C SER A 43 -2.29 5.58 21.25
N TYR A 44 -3.36 5.33 20.50
CA TYR A 44 -4.73 5.67 20.82
C TYR A 44 -5.64 4.57 20.29
N ASN A 45 -6.49 4.00 21.12
CA ASN A 45 -7.40 2.89 20.78
C ASN A 45 -6.73 1.70 20.07
N MET A 46 -5.43 1.53 20.29
CA MET A 46 -4.64 0.44 19.68
C MET A 46 -3.50 0.06 20.62
N ARG A 47 -3.35 -1.23 20.91
CA ARG A 47 -2.30 -1.75 21.81
C ARG A 47 -1.33 -2.67 21.09
N LEU A 48 -0.12 -2.69 21.60
CA LEU A 48 0.91 -3.65 21.19
C LEU A 48 0.63 -5.02 21.82
N VAL A 49 0.66 -6.06 20.98
CA VAL A 49 0.46 -7.46 21.38
C VAL A 49 1.79 -8.21 21.42
N GLY A 50 2.61 -8.04 20.40
CA GLY A 50 3.91 -8.72 20.29
C GLY A 50 4.82 -8.05 19.27
N THR A 51 6.09 -8.42 19.31
CA THR A 51 7.13 -7.87 18.42
C THR A 51 8.10 -8.95 17.93
N ASN A 52 8.74 -8.70 16.80
CA ASN A 52 9.91 -9.42 16.33
C ASN A 52 10.84 -8.42 15.63
N ASP A 53 12.11 -8.43 15.93
CA ASP A 53 13.07 -7.45 15.38
C ASP A 53 13.41 -7.67 13.90
N LEU A 54 12.92 -8.76 13.30
CA LEU A 54 13.22 -9.16 11.92
C LEU A 54 14.72 -9.13 11.58
N GLN A 55 15.56 -9.35 12.59
CA GLN A 55 17.03 -9.33 12.50
C GLN A 55 17.58 -7.97 12.01
N ALA A 56 16.95 -6.85 12.42
CA ALA A 56 17.30 -5.50 12.01
C ALA A 56 17.36 -5.36 10.48
N ARG A 57 16.29 -5.76 9.80
CA ARG A 57 16.19 -5.68 8.34
C ARG A 57 15.11 -4.67 7.94
N SER A 58 15.49 -3.73 7.09
CA SER A 58 14.56 -2.77 6.49
C SER A 58 13.43 -3.49 5.77
N THR A 59 12.19 -3.35 6.25
CA THR A 59 11.05 -4.15 5.79
C THR A 59 10.06 -3.30 5.01
N TYR A 60 9.58 -3.86 3.89
CA TYR A 60 8.62 -3.21 3.01
C TYR A 60 7.19 -3.71 3.25
N GLN A 61 6.89 -4.96 2.92
CA GLN A 61 5.53 -5.50 2.89
C GLN A 61 5.39 -6.72 3.81
N PRO A 62 4.46 -6.73 4.78
CA PRO A 62 4.02 -7.93 5.45
C PRO A 62 2.91 -8.59 4.62
N THR A 63 2.94 -9.92 4.49
CA THR A 63 1.88 -10.72 3.87
C THR A 63 1.53 -11.88 4.77
N LEU A 64 0.27 -12.00 5.16
CA LEU A 64 -0.23 -13.08 6.00
C LEU A 64 -0.77 -14.22 5.16
N HIS A 65 -0.49 -15.45 5.60
CA HIS A 65 -1.15 -16.64 5.06
C HIS A 65 -1.56 -17.58 6.18
N LYS A 66 -2.82 -18.00 6.13
CA LYS A 66 -3.37 -19.00 7.05
C LYS A 66 -3.16 -20.39 6.48
N TYR A 67 -2.28 -21.15 7.10
CA TYR A 67 -1.96 -22.52 6.72
C TYR A 67 -3.06 -23.51 7.15
N PRO A 68 -3.15 -24.67 6.49
CA PRO A 68 -3.96 -25.76 7.00
C PRO A 68 -3.62 -26.08 8.46
N GLY A 69 -4.64 -26.35 9.26
CA GLY A 69 -4.46 -26.58 10.70
C GLY A 69 -4.41 -25.29 11.55
N GLY A 70 -4.67 -24.13 10.95
CA GLY A 70 -4.87 -22.88 11.69
C GLY A 70 -3.58 -22.15 12.07
N ARG A 71 -2.45 -22.50 11.48
CA ARG A 71 -1.21 -21.71 11.65
C ARG A 71 -1.24 -20.45 10.80
N TYR A 72 -0.73 -19.35 11.36
CA TYR A 72 -0.59 -18.09 10.66
C TYR A 72 0.89 -17.79 10.44
N ILE A 73 1.27 -17.68 9.19
CA ILE A 73 2.64 -17.38 8.78
C ILE A 73 2.66 -16.01 8.10
N LEU A 74 3.56 -15.17 8.57
CA LEU A 74 3.85 -13.88 8.00
C LEU A 74 5.13 -13.96 7.16
N PHE A 75 5.04 -13.45 5.95
CA PHE A 75 6.15 -13.27 5.03
C PHE A 75 6.46 -11.78 4.96
N ALA A 76 7.64 -11.38 5.40
CA ALA A 76 8.08 -10.00 5.39
C ALA A 76 9.08 -9.78 4.25
N GLY A 77 8.66 -9.04 3.23
CA GLY A 77 9.55 -8.62 2.15
C GLY A 77 10.42 -7.44 2.58
N HIS A 78 11.73 -7.53 2.31
CA HIS A 78 12.69 -6.51 2.72
C HIS A 78 13.15 -5.64 1.56
N HIS A 79 13.38 -4.36 1.83
CA HIS A 79 14.16 -3.51 0.95
C HIS A 79 15.56 -4.09 0.76
N ALA A 80 16.21 -3.76 -0.36
CA ALA A 80 17.64 -3.95 -0.47
C ALA A 80 18.29 -3.15 0.63
N LEU A 81 18.82 -2.11 0.49
CA LEU A 81 19.16 -1.22 1.55
C LEU A 81 18.20 -0.06 1.58
N ALA A 82 17.80 0.26 2.69
CA ALA A 82 17.03 1.45 2.97
C ALA A 82 17.71 2.74 2.57
N LEU A 83 18.84 2.74 1.88
CA LEU A 83 19.70 3.85 2.15
C LEU A 83 20.21 4.60 0.95
N GLN A 84 20.14 4.05 -0.22
CA GLN A 84 20.69 4.72 -1.41
C GLN A 84 19.82 5.87 -1.94
N GLY A 85 18.56 5.93 -1.61
CA GLY A 85 17.66 7.01 -2.02
C GLY A 85 17.19 7.91 -0.88
N GLU A 86 17.47 7.54 0.37
CA GLU A 86 16.84 8.14 1.54
C GLU A 86 17.78 9.05 2.37
N GLY A 87 18.81 9.58 1.76
CA GLY A 87 19.68 10.58 2.41
C GLY A 87 20.72 9.99 3.35
N LEU A 88 20.95 8.68 3.31
CA LEU A 88 22.07 8.08 4.00
C LEU A 88 23.33 8.14 3.13
N LEU A 89 24.45 8.00 3.74
CA LEU A 89 25.78 8.28 3.20
C LEU A 89 25.90 7.99 1.70
N PRO A 90 26.40 8.94 0.91
CA PRO A 90 26.74 8.69 -0.47
C PRO A 90 27.62 7.45 -0.56
N ASN A 91 27.22 6.45 -1.36
CA ASN A 91 27.90 5.16 -1.54
C ASN A 91 27.73 4.13 -0.42
N ALA A 92 26.76 4.24 0.46
CA ALA A 92 26.43 3.13 1.36
C ALA A 92 26.11 1.88 0.56
N GLN A 93 26.90 0.82 0.79
CA GLN A 93 26.66 -0.50 0.17
C GLN A 93 25.73 -1.31 1.07
N PRO A 94 24.93 -2.24 0.50
CA PRO A 94 24.14 -3.18 1.27
C PRO A 94 25.02 -3.91 2.29
N LEU A 95 24.75 -3.69 3.59
CA LEU A 95 25.40 -4.45 4.62
C LEU A 95 24.52 -5.66 4.95
N PRO A 96 25.10 -6.87 4.90
CA PRO A 96 24.36 -8.06 5.30
C PRO A 96 24.12 -8.03 6.82
N SER A 97 22.90 -8.33 7.24
CA SER A 97 22.54 -8.48 8.66
C SER A 97 22.81 -9.88 9.16
N PHE A 98 23.20 -10.00 10.43
CA PHE A 98 23.48 -11.29 11.05
C PHE A 98 22.18 -12.10 11.19
N ASN A 99 22.22 -13.36 10.73
CA ASN A 99 21.14 -14.32 10.90
C ASN A 99 21.55 -15.36 11.97
N PRO A 100 20.97 -15.32 13.17
CA PRO A 100 21.33 -16.25 14.25
C PRO A 100 20.93 -17.70 13.95
N LEU A 101 19.99 -17.95 13.02
CA LEU A 101 19.59 -19.31 12.65
C LEU A 101 20.66 -20.02 11.80
N THR A 102 21.44 -19.27 11.03
CA THR A 102 22.50 -19.80 10.17
C THR A 102 23.90 -19.50 10.69
N GLY A 103 24.03 -18.57 11.64
CA GLY A 103 25.32 -18.07 12.15
C GLY A 103 26.10 -17.24 11.12
N ARG A 104 25.42 -16.67 10.11
CA ARG A 104 26.05 -15.94 9.00
C ARG A 104 25.43 -14.55 8.83
N ASN A 105 26.19 -13.67 8.21
CA ASN A 105 25.67 -12.43 7.67
C ASN A 105 25.03 -12.71 6.31
N GLU A 106 23.79 -12.26 6.13
CA GLU A 106 22.98 -12.50 4.93
C GLU A 106 22.35 -11.19 4.44
N LEU A 107 22.32 -11.04 3.11
CA LEU A 107 21.67 -9.90 2.46
C LEU A 107 20.15 -9.94 2.70
N ASN A 108 19.50 -8.80 2.55
CA ASN A 108 18.07 -8.72 2.67
C ASN A 108 17.36 -9.58 1.61
N GLY A 109 16.17 -10.01 1.95
CA GLY A 109 15.36 -10.91 1.12
C GLY A 109 13.95 -11.00 1.67
N THR A 110 13.52 -12.18 2.08
CA THR A 110 12.20 -12.42 2.69
C THR A 110 12.38 -13.12 4.04
N SER A 111 11.85 -12.55 5.09
CA SER A 111 11.74 -13.19 6.41
C SER A 111 10.43 -13.95 6.54
N ILE A 112 10.47 -15.12 7.14
CA ILE A 112 9.30 -15.96 7.39
C ILE A 112 9.12 -16.11 8.90
N VAL A 113 7.98 -15.70 9.41
CA VAL A 113 7.68 -15.59 10.85
C VAL A 113 6.38 -16.32 11.17
N ASP A 114 6.39 -17.19 12.17
CA ASP A 114 5.18 -17.81 12.72
C ASP A 114 4.53 -16.82 13.70
N VAL A 115 3.35 -16.34 13.34
CA VAL A 115 2.53 -15.42 14.13
C VAL A 115 1.24 -16.09 14.62
N THR A 116 1.22 -17.41 14.68
CA THR A 116 0.11 -18.20 15.23
C THR A 116 -0.19 -17.75 16.67
N ASN A 117 0.85 -17.54 17.47
CA ASN A 117 0.76 -16.82 18.74
C ASN A 117 1.20 -15.36 18.49
N PRO A 118 0.25 -14.42 18.40
CA PRO A 118 0.56 -13.03 18.06
C PRO A 118 1.38 -12.30 19.15
N GLY A 119 1.31 -12.78 20.41
CA GLY A 119 2.12 -12.24 21.52
C GLY A 119 3.60 -12.66 21.47
N HIS A 120 3.91 -13.71 20.72
CA HIS A 120 5.25 -14.27 20.60
C HIS A 120 5.58 -14.67 19.17
N PRO A 121 5.71 -13.70 18.23
CA PRO A 121 6.11 -13.96 16.85
C PRO A 121 7.46 -14.68 16.79
N ARG A 122 7.50 -15.82 16.11
CA ARG A 122 8.70 -16.68 16.05
C ARG A 122 9.31 -16.67 14.66
N TYR A 123 10.54 -16.19 14.54
CA TYR A 123 11.29 -16.21 13.30
C TYR A 123 11.59 -17.66 12.87
N LEU A 124 11.25 -18.03 11.63
CA LEU A 124 11.40 -19.40 11.12
C LEU A 124 12.54 -19.53 10.12
N PHE A 125 12.66 -18.57 9.22
CA PHE A 125 13.61 -18.63 8.11
C PHE A 125 13.86 -17.25 7.53
N HIS A 126 15.06 -17.06 6.98
CA HIS A 126 15.37 -15.95 6.09
C HIS A 126 15.76 -16.48 4.71
N LEU A 127 15.13 -15.98 3.67
CA LEU A 127 15.42 -16.31 2.28
C LEU A 127 16.11 -15.12 1.62
N PRO A 128 17.44 -15.06 1.62
CA PRO A 128 18.17 -13.90 1.10
C PRO A 128 18.04 -13.78 -0.42
N VAL A 129 18.41 -12.63 -0.95
CA VAL A 129 18.80 -12.47 -2.35
C VAL A 129 20.32 -12.54 -2.45
N SER A 130 20.85 -12.99 -3.58
CA SER A 130 22.28 -13.26 -3.71
C SER A 130 23.10 -12.06 -4.19
N ASP A 131 22.47 -11.07 -4.83
CA ASP A 131 23.21 -10.01 -5.51
C ASP A 131 23.20 -8.65 -4.79
N GLY A 132 22.62 -8.50 -3.69
CA GLY A 132 22.75 -7.37 -2.76
C GLY A 132 22.75 -5.94 -3.29
N VAL A 133 22.74 -5.73 -4.59
CA VAL A 133 23.07 -4.42 -5.14
C VAL A 133 21.87 -3.50 -5.26
N ASN A 134 20.68 -4.03 -5.54
CA ASN A 134 19.56 -3.15 -5.88
C ASN A 134 18.19 -3.72 -5.55
N GLY A 135 17.89 -4.22 -4.37
CA GLY A 135 16.49 -4.42 -4.21
C GLY A 135 15.94 -5.40 -3.20
N GLY A 136 16.60 -6.26 -2.56
CA GLY A 136 15.98 -7.19 -1.62
C GLY A 136 14.84 -8.03 -2.26
N ALA A 137 13.80 -8.33 -1.52
CA ALA A 137 12.60 -9.01 -2.00
C ALA A 137 11.37 -8.32 -1.39
N GLN A 138 11.11 -7.10 -1.84
CA GLN A 138 10.18 -6.17 -1.22
C GLN A 138 8.76 -6.70 -1.13
N MET A 139 8.29 -7.38 -2.17
CA MET A 139 6.91 -7.83 -2.28
C MET A 139 6.79 -9.34 -2.28
N VAL A 140 5.79 -9.81 -1.56
CA VAL A 140 5.42 -11.23 -1.45
C VAL A 140 3.92 -11.38 -1.65
N ARG A 141 3.51 -12.42 -2.41
CA ARG A 141 2.13 -12.93 -2.45
C ARG A 141 2.16 -14.43 -2.19
N VAL A 142 1.14 -14.95 -1.54
CA VAL A 142 1.08 -16.36 -1.16
C VAL A 142 -0.26 -16.94 -1.57
N CYS A 143 -0.23 -18.06 -2.30
CA CYS A 143 -1.42 -18.80 -2.69
C CYS A 143 -1.32 -20.26 -2.23
N ASP A 144 -2.47 -20.80 -1.80
CA ASP A 144 -2.63 -22.21 -1.53
C ASP A 144 -2.86 -22.98 -2.85
N GLY A 145 -2.06 -23.98 -3.13
CA GLY A 145 -2.19 -24.80 -4.34
C GLY A 145 -3.53 -25.51 -4.46
N ARG A 146 -4.24 -25.70 -3.34
CA ARG A 146 -5.60 -26.26 -3.36
C ARG A 146 -6.63 -25.28 -3.95
N THR A 147 -6.37 -23.98 -3.85
CA THR A 147 -7.21 -22.94 -4.46
C THR A 147 -6.76 -22.61 -5.88
N LEU A 148 -5.47 -22.74 -6.16
CA LEU A 148 -4.97 -22.58 -7.53
C LEU A 148 -5.52 -23.68 -8.46
N PRO A 149 -5.67 -23.42 -9.76
CA PRO A 149 -6.14 -24.43 -10.71
C PRO A 149 -5.29 -25.70 -10.80
N VAL A 150 -4.05 -25.67 -10.33
CA VAL A 150 -3.20 -26.88 -10.22
C VAL A 150 -3.73 -27.89 -9.20
N HIS A 151 -4.54 -27.45 -8.22
CA HIS A 151 -5.19 -28.27 -7.20
C HIS A 151 -4.25 -29.24 -6.48
N ASP A 152 -3.06 -28.80 -6.08
CA ASP A 152 -2.13 -29.59 -5.28
C ASP A 152 -2.14 -29.18 -3.79
N ASN A 153 -1.36 -29.88 -2.96
CA ASN A 153 -1.29 -29.62 -1.52
C ASN A 153 -0.14 -28.69 -1.11
N LYS A 154 0.40 -27.94 -2.06
CA LYS A 154 1.51 -27.02 -1.81
C LYS A 154 1.00 -25.64 -1.45
N ILE A 155 1.86 -24.87 -0.82
CA ILE A 155 1.68 -23.43 -0.61
C ILE A 155 2.80 -22.73 -1.36
N TYR A 156 2.41 -21.80 -2.22
CA TYR A 156 3.33 -21.12 -3.12
C TYR A 156 3.48 -19.65 -2.73
N MET A 157 4.73 -19.18 -2.75
CA MET A 157 5.08 -17.79 -2.55
C MET A 157 5.63 -17.21 -3.86
N LEU A 158 5.00 -16.17 -4.38
CA LEU A 158 5.53 -15.30 -5.42
C LEU A 158 6.25 -14.13 -4.75
N ARG A 159 7.52 -13.91 -5.07
CA ARG A 159 8.29 -12.77 -4.55
C ARG A 159 9.07 -12.05 -5.63
N THR A 160 9.42 -10.81 -5.40
CA THR A 160 10.47 -10.12 -6.17
C THR A 160 11.85 -10.68 -5.79
N TYR A 161 12.77 -10.68 -6.76
CA TYR A 161 14.18 -10.97 -6.54
C TYR A 161 15.02 -9.76 -6.96
N ALA A 162 15.69 -9.15 -5.98
CA ALA A 162 16.42 -7.91 -6.18
C ALA A 162 15.55 -6.88 -6.94
N ASN A 163 16.07 -6.28 -7.97
CA ASN A 163 15.34 -5.37 -8.86
C ASN A 163 15.22 -5.94 -10.30
N SER A 164 15.34 -7.27 -10.44
CA SER A 164 15.64 -7.91 -11.72
C SER A 164 14.74 -9.09 -12.09
N ALA A 165 14.01 -9.68 -11.13
CA ALA A 165 13.18 -10.84 -11.41
C ALA A 165 12.00 -11.00 -10.46
N HIS A 166 11.09 -11.92 -10.81
CA HIS A 166 10.06 -12.49 -9.93
C HIS A 166 10.22 -14.01 -9.89
N GLU A 167 10.09 -14.59 -8.69
CA GLU A 167 10.32 -16.00 -8.41
C GLU A 167 9.15 -16.63 -7.68
N ILE A 168 8.92 -17.93 -7.91
CA ILE A 168 8.00 -18.76 -7.14
C ILE A 168 8.78 -19.76 -6.29
N TRP A 169 8.37 -19.86 -5.02
CA TRP A 169 8.89 -20.77 -4.03
C TRP A 169 7.79 -21.64 -3.43
N ASP A 170 8.06 -22.91 -3.23
CA ASP A 170 7.24 -23.80 -2.41
C ASP A 170 7.58 -23.54 -0.94
N VAL A 171 6.61 -23.02 -0.21
CA VAL A 171 6.70 -22.68 1.21
C VAL A 171 5.78 -23.53 2.07
N THR A 172 5.34 -24.69 1.57
CA THR A 172 4.53 -25.66 2.32
C THR A 172 5.16 -25.96 3.68
N LYS A 173 6.48 -26.04 3.73
CA LYS A 173 7.27 -26.03 4.95
C LYS A 173 7.96 -24.68 5.10
N PRO A 174 7.39 -23.71 5.84
CA PRO A 174 7.87 -22.33 5.87
C PRO A 174 9.30 -22.17 6.46
N SER A 175 9.80 -23.17 7.17
CA SER A 175 11.20 -23.22 7.64
C SER A 175 12.18 -23.86 6.64
N GLN A 176 11.70 -24.33 5.49
CA GLN A 176 12.48 -25.00 4.45
C GLN A 176 11.92 -24.67 3.06
N PRO A 177 11.96 -23.39 2.63
CA PRO A 177 11.49 -23.00 1.30
C PRO A 177 12.27 -23.71 0.20
N VAL A 178 11.57 -24.11 -0.87
CA VAL A 178 12.18 -24.77 -2.04
C VAL A 178 11.86 -23.94 -3.28
N GLY A 179 12.87 -23.57 -4.07
CA GLY A 179 12.69 -22.86 -5.32
C GLY A 179 11.89 -23.68 -6.32
N VAL A 180 10.92 -23.05 -6.97
CA VAL A 180 10.07 -23.70 -8.00
C VAL A 180 10.44 -23.18 -9.39
N ARG A 181 10.30 -21.86 -9.61
CA ARG A 181 10.46 -21.29 -10.95
C ARG A 181 10.74 -19.78 -10.90
N THR A 182 11.53 -19.30 -11.87
CA THR A 182 11.54 -17.88 -12.23
C THR A 182 10.37 -17.59 -13.15
N VAL A 183 9.57 -16.59 -12.80
CA VAL A 183 8.40 -16.18 -13.60
C VAL A 183 8.84 -15.25 -14.72
N ALA A 184 9.59 -14.19 -14.36
CA ALA A 184 10.08 -13.17 -15.26
C ALA A 184 11.41 -12.64 -14.78
N GLY A 185 12.24 -12.14 -15.68
CA GLY A 185 13.55 -11.58 -15.38
C GLY A 185 14.71 -12.58 -15.44
N GLY A 186 15.89 -12.12 -15.07
CA GLY A 186 17.13 -12.90 -15.08
C GLY A 186 17.84 -12.90 -13.71
N ASN A 187 18.93 -13.67 -13.62
CA ASN A 187 19.73 -13.88 -12.41
C ASN A 187 18.95 -14.39 -11.17
N PRO A 188 18.05 -15.34 -11.34
CA PRO A 188 17.29 -15.84 -10.20
C PRO A 188 18.15 -16.74 -9.31
N VAL A 189 17.79 -16.80 -8.01
CA VAL A 189 18.33 -17.81 -7.07
C VAL A 189 17.96 -19.23 -7.55
N ILE A 190 16.87 -19.36 -8.26
CA ILE A 190 16.34 -20.62 -8.78
C ILE A 190 16.94 -20.90 -10.16
N GLY A 191 18.17 -21.38 -10.20
CA GLY A 191 18.83 -21.80 -11.44
C GLY A 191 19.05 -20.67 -12.46
N ALA A 192 19.76 -20.97 -13.54
CA ALA A 192 20.09 -19.97 -14.58
C ALA A 192 18.95 -19.80 -15.61
N GLN A 193 17.70 -19.87 -15.20
CA GLN A 193 16.58 -19.72 -16.14
C GLN A 193 16.15 -18.28 -16.28
N THR A 194 16.20 -17.76 -17.48
CA THR A 194 15.57 -16.51 -17.83
C THR A 194 14.05 -16.72 -17.84
N GLY A 195 13.31 -15.89 -17.13
CA GLY A 195 11.85 -15.90 -17.16
C GLY A 195 11.31 -15.53 -18.56
N ALA A 196 10.03 -15.81 -18.78
CA ALA A 196 9.39 -15.67 -20.08
C ALA A 196 9.44 -14.23 -20.67
N ALA A 197 9.52 -13.22 -19.84
CA ALA A 197 9.60 -11.82 -20.27
C ALA A 197 11.05 -11.33 -20.54
N GLY A 198 12.06 -12.21 -20.46
CA GLY A 198 13.46 -11.80 -20.63
C GLY A 198 14.03 -11.06 -19.41
N ALA A 199 15.09 -10.28 -19.61
CA ALA A 199 15.71 -9.49 -18.56
C ALA A 199 14.79 -8.35 -18.11
N LEU A 200 14.60 -8.22 -16.79
CA LEU A 200 13.80 -7.16 -16.18
C LEU A 200 14.66 -6.24 -15.32
N ALA A 201 14.10 -5.05 -15.08
CA ALA A 201 14.55 -4.09 -14.09
C ALA A 201 13.31 -3.53 -13.38
N GLY A 202 13.49 -2.81 -12.27
CA GLY A 202 12.39 -2.16 -11.56
C GLY A 202 11.33 -3.11 -11.01
N THR A 203 11.66 -4.40 -10.82
CA THR A 203 10.69 -5.35 -10.26
C THR A 203 10.32 -4.94 -8.85
N HIS A 204 9.01 -4.84 -8.59
CA HIS A 204 8.53 -4.24 -7.37
C HIS A 204 7.30 -4.95 -6.81
N LYS A 205 6.10 -4.43 -7.05
CA LYS A 205 4.87 -5.02 -6.52
C LYS A 205 4.27 -6.08 -7.45
N SER A 206 3.34 -6.86 -6.91
CA SER A 206 2.57 -7.85 -7.66
C SER A 206 1.20 -8.05 -7.03
N TRP A 207 0.29 -8.57 -7.81
CA TRP A 207 -0.96 -9.16 -7.35
C TRP A 207 -1.08 -10.55 -7.95
N TRP A 208 -1.58 -11.52 -7.17
CA TRP A 208 -1.80 -12.89 -7.62
C TRP A 208 -3.19 -13.35 -7.21
N GLU A 209 -4.03 -13.65 -8.17
CA GLU A 209 -5.35 -14.21 -7.97
C GLU A 209 -5.20 -15.71 -7.68
N CYS A 210 -5.47 -16.13 -6.46
CA CYS A 210 -5.23 -17.52 -6.06
C CYS A 210 -6.26 -18.52 -6.62
N ASP A 211 -7.40 -18.06 -7.09
CA ASP A 211 -8.46 -18.88 -7.69
C ASP A 211 -8.25 -19.11 -9.19
N THR A 212 -7.76 -18.12 -9.91
CA THR A 212 -7.54 -18.21 -11.36
C THR A 212 -6.09 -18.48 -11.73
N GLY A 213 -5.16 -18.15 -10.84
CA GLY A 213 -3.73 -18.16 -11.12
C GLY A 213 -3.22 -16.94 -11.88
N ILE A 214 -4.07 -15.99 -12.28
CA ILE A 214 -3.61 -14.79 -12.98
C ILE A 214 -2.80 -13.90 -12.05
N ALA A 215 -1.63 -13.49 -12.52
CA ALA A 215 -0.73 -12.62 -11.79
C ALA A 215 -0.40 -11.36 -12.60
N TYR A 216 -0.46 -10.23 -11.90
CA TYR A 216 -0.08 -8.90 -12.39
C TYR A 216 1.22 -8.53 -11.69
N ILE A 217 2.32 -8.46 -12.41
CA ILE A 217 3.64 -8.19 -11.84
C ILE A 217 4.25 -6.92 -12.41
N VAL A 218 4.85 -6.13 -11.54
CA VAL A 218 5.44 -4.84 -11.88
C VAL A 218 6.91 -5.00 -12.27
N GLY A 219 7.30 -4.34 -13.33
CA GLY A 219 8.69 -4.27 -13.78
C GLY A 219 8.79 -3.46 -15.05
N ARG A 220 9.96 -3.44 -15.63
CA ARG A 220 10.23 -2.96 -16.98
C ARG A 220 11.27 -3.86 -17.64
N ARG A 221 11.30 -3.89 -18.96
CA ARG A 221 12.35 -4.60 -19.68
C ARG A 221 13.69 -3.91 -19.46
N GLY A 222 14.76 -4.67 -19.32
CA GLY A 222 16.09 -4.14 -19.00
C GLY A 222 16.68 -3.21 -20.06
N ASN A 223 16.07 -3.18 -21.26
CA ASN A 223 16.45 -2.35 -22.39
C ASN A 223 15.21 -1.61 -22.94
N ASP A 224 14.63 -0.73 -22.13
CA ASP A 224 13.38 -0.01 -22.42
C ASP A 224 13.35 0.69 -23.81
N THR A 225 14.51 1.02 -24.35
CA THR A 225 14.60 1.68 -25.67
C THR A 225 14.68 0.71 -26.84
N ALA A 226 15.03 -0.56 -26.62
CA ALA A 226 15.24 -1.54 -27.69
C ALA A 226 13.93 -2.17 -28.17
N ASP A 227 12.92 -2.26 -27.32
CA ASP A 227 11.61 -2.84 -27.62
C ASP A 227 10.50 -1.80 -27.80
N GLY A 228 10.85 -0.52 -27.74
CA GLY A 228 9.93 0.60 -27.99
C GLY A 228 9.05 1.00 -26.83
N TRP A 229 9.17 0.33 -25.67
CA TRP A 229 8.45 0.74 -24.46
C TRP A 229 9.01 2.06 -23.90
N GLY A 230 8.11 2.92 -23.42
CA GLY A 230 8.50 4.14 -22.74
C GLY A 230 9.18 3.87 -21.39
N PRO A 231 9.89 4.88 -20.84
CA PRO A 231 10.55 4.73 -19.55
C PRO A 231 9.56 4.47 -18.42
N GLY A 232 10.02 3.74 -17.41
CA GLY A 232 9.25 3.45 -16.20
C GLY A 232 8.63 2.05 -16.18
N ASN A 233 8.17 1.69 -14.99
CA ASN A 233 7.58 0.37 -14.77
C ASN A 233 6.19 0.28 -15.39
N HIS A 234 5.87 -0.89 -15.92
CA HIS A 234 4.54 -1.28 -16.39
C HIS A 234 4.16 -2.67 -15.86
N ILE A 235 3.07 -3.24 -16.32
CA ILE A 235 2.55 -4.53 -15.86
C ILE A 235 2.88 -5.62 -16.87
N PHE A 236 3.38 -6.74 -16.35
CA PHE A 236 3.43 -8.02 -17.03
C PHE A 236 2.33 -8.93 -16.45
N ILE A 237 1.48 -9.48 -17.29
CA ILE A 237 0.41 -10.38 -16.89
C ILE A 237 0.80 -11.81 -17.22
N PHE A 238 0.72 -12.67 -16.21
CA PHE A 238 1.06 -14.09 -16.33
C PHE A 238 -0.11 -14.97 -15.91
N ASP A 239 -0.23 -16.12 -16.56
CA ASP A 239 -0.96 -17.27 -16.03
C ASP A 239 0.02 -18.10 -15.19
N LEU A 240 -0.22 -18.13 -13.89
CA LEU A 240 0.46 -18.93 -12.88
C LEU A 240 -0.48 -19.98 -12.29
N SER A 241 -1.50 -20.42 -13.05
CA SER A 241 -2.41 -21.50 -12.67
C SER A 241 -1.65 -22.80 -12.33
N ASN A 242 -0.52 -23.01 -13.00
CA ASN A 242 0.52 -23.96 -12.63
C ASN A 242 1.80 -23.21 -12.29
N PRO A 243 2.13 -23.04 -11.00
CA PRO A 243 3.32 -22.27 -10.58
C PRO A 243 4.66 -22.79 -11.12
N ALA A 244 4.74 -24.07 -11.48
CA ALA A 244 5.94 -24.64 -12.08
C ALA A 244 6.09 -24.33 -13.58
N ASN A 245 5.03 -23.83 -14.21
CA ASN A 245 5.01 -23.55 -15.64
C ASN A 245 4.35 -22.18 -15.95
N PRO A 246 4.96 -21.06 -15.55
CA PRO A 246 4.45 -19.73 -15.83
C PRO A 246 4.26 -19.47 -17.32
N VAL A 247 3.13 -18.89 -17.70
CA VAL A 247 2.85 -18.49 -19.10
C VAL A 247 2.65 -16.98 -19.14
N PHE A 248 3.48 -16.29 -19.91
CA PHE A 248 3.30 -14.87 -20.17
C PHE A 248 2.07 -14.65 -21.06
N LEU A 249 1.17 -13.78 -20.68
CA LEU A 249 -0.03 -13.46 -21.44
C LEU A 249 0.11 -12.17 -22.24
N ARG A 250 0.46 -11.06 -21.54
CA ARG A 250 0.58 -9.74 -22.15
C ARG A 250 1.19 -8.71 -21.22
N ASP A 251 1.51 -7.55 -21.77
CA ASP A 251 1.82 -6.33 -21.05
C ASP A 251 0.58 -5.43 -20.90
N TRP A 252 0.64 -4.50 -19.90
CA TRP A 252 -0.31 -3.41 -19.73
C TRP A 252 0.37 -2.17 -19.17
N ALA A 253 -0.06 -0.98 -19.62
CA ALA A 253 0.48 0.31 -19.16
C ALA A 253 -0.53 1.43 -19.35
N LEU A 254 -0.18 2.64 -18.93
CA LEU A 254 -0.87 3.86 -19.37
C LEU A 254 -0.56 4.16 -20.85
N ASP A 255 -1.48 4.83 -21.52
CA ASP A 255 -1.27 5.37 -22.86
C ASP A 255 -0.03 6.29 -22.89
N GLY A 256 0.77 6.12 -23.92
CA GLY A 256 2.05 6.79 -24.09
C GLY A 256 3.26 5.98 -23.60
N GLN A 257 3.06 4.90 -22.87
CA GLN A 257 4.16 4.03 -22.41
C GLN A 257 4.38 2.84 -23.35
N GLN A 258 3.32 2.37 -24.02
CA GLN A 258 3.43 1.29 -25.02
C GLN A 258 4.16 1.75 -26.29
N PRO A 259 4.75 0.82 -27.07
CA PRO A 259 5.38 1.14 -28.33
C PRO A 259 4.48 1.94 -29.28
N GLY A 260 4.98 3.06 -29.80
CA GLY A 260 4.22 3.97 -30.66
C GLY A 260 3.19 4.83 -29.95
N GLY A 261 3.04 4.69 -28.65
CA GLY A 261 2.11 5.50 -27.85
C GLY A 261 2.52 6.97 -27.79
N GLN A 262 1.52 7.84 -27.60
CA GLN A 262 1.73 9.27 -27.42
C GLN A 262 1.46 9.64 -25.97
N ILE A 263 2.38 10.36 -25.34
CA ILE A 263 2.21 10.86 -23.96
C ILE A 263 1.01 11.82 -23.95
N PRO A 264 0.02 11.58 -23.09
CA PRO A 264 -1.13 12.49 -22.96
C PRO A 264 -0.70 13.91 -22.60
N PRO A 265 -1.40 14.96 -23.09
CA PRO A 265 -0.97 16.35 -22.95
C PRO A 265 -0.78 16.86 -21.51
N HIS A 266 -1.43 16.21 -20.54
CA HIS A 266 -1.32 16.59 -19.12
C HIS A 266 -0.16 15.92 -18.38
N PHE A 267 0.63 15.10 -19.06
CA PHE A 267 1.85 14.50 -18.50
C PHE A 267 3.08 15.05 -19.21
N THR A 268 4.14 15.31 -18.45
CA THR A 268 5.48 15.57 -18.99
C THR A 268 6.24 14.28 -19.30
N ALA A 269 5.89 13.20 -18.57
CA ALA A 269 6.33 11.83 -18.78
C ALA A 269 5.22 10.90 -18.26
N VAL A 270 5.08 9.70 -18.82
CA VAL A 270 4.11 8.73 -18.33
C VAL A 270 4.56 8.23 -16.96
N PRO A 271 3.71 8.33 -15.92
CA PRO A 271 4.10 7.86 -14.59
C PRO A 271 4.20 6.32 -14.54
N SER A 272 5.15 5.82 -13.75
CA SER A 272 5.31 4.38 -13.49
C SER A 272 4.14 3.80 -12.73
N ILE A 273 3.79 2.56 -13.06
CA ILE A 273 2.89 1.75 -12.23
C ILE A 273 3.55 1.43 -10.89
N HIS A 274 2.74 1.30 -9.83
CA HIS A 274 3.26 0.88 -8.53
C HIS A 274 2.69 -0.46 -8.06
N GLY A 275 1.42 -0.56 -7.67
CA GLY A 275 0.88 -1.79 -7.09
C GLY A 275 -0.50 -2.17 -7.62
N PRO A 276 -0.59 -3.12 -8.56
CA PRO A 276 -1.86 -3.58 -9.09
C PRO A 276 -2.70 -4.26 -8.00
N ILE A 277 -4.02 -4.15 -8.08
CA ILE A 277 -4.97 -4.89 -7.24
C ILE A 277 -6.12 -5.37 -8.13
N SER A 278 -6.39 -6.68 -8.11
CA SER A 278 -7.51 -7.28 -8.83
C SER A 278 -8.59 -7.76 -7.86
N THR A 279 -9.84 -7.63 -8.27
CA THR A 279 -10.98 -8.24 -7.58
C THR A 279 -11.25 -9.68 -8.04
N GLY A 280 -10.49 -10.18 -9.02
CA GLY A 280 -10.73 -11.47 -9.65
C GLY A 280 -12.00 -11.51 -10.53
N PRO A 281 -12.36 -12.68 -11.07
CA PRO A 281 -13.60 -12.84 -11.80
C PRO A 281 -14.80 -12.79 -10.84
N ASP A 282 -15.85 -12.04 -11.16
CA ASP A 282 -17.13 -11.98 -10.40
C ASP A 282 -16.95 -11.83 -8.87
N GLY A 283 -15.92 -11.09 -8.45
CA GLY A 283 -15.54 -10.94 -7.05
C GLY A 283 -14.57 -12.03 -6.54
N GLY A 284 -14.30 -13.07 -7.29
CA GLY A 284 -13.27 -14.11 -7.10
C GLY A 284 -13.26 -14.75 -5.72
N ALA A 285 -12.09 -15.25 -5.30
CA ALA A 285 -11.84 -15.75 -3.95
C ALA A 285 -12.06 -14.68 -2.86
N PHE A 286 -12.19 -13.44 -3.26
CA PHE A 286 -12.55 -12.29 -2.44
C PHE A 286 -14.03 -11.97 -2.52
N GLN A 287 -14.91 -12.95 -2.73
CA GLN A 287 -16.37 -12.80 -2.71
C GLN A 287 -16.84 -12.26 -1.36
N LEU A 288 -16.58 -11.00 -1.17
CA LEU A 288 -17.18 -10.23 -0.10
C LEU A 288 -18.48 -9.66 -0.64
N ALA A 289 -19.52 -9.81 0.12
CA ALA A 289 -20.82 -9.28 -0.23
C ALA A 289 -20.65 -7.81 -0.64
N GLY A 290 -20.85 -7.52 -1.91
CA GLY A 290 -20.83 -6.17 -2.43
C GLY A 290 -19.64 -5.75 -3.30
N ALA A 291 -18.53 -6.48 -3.34
CA ALA A 291 -17.43 -6.10 -4.24
C ALA A 291 -17.85 -6.21 -5.70
N THR A 292 -17.50 -5.23 -6.52
CA THR A 292 -17.65 -5.31 -7.96
C THR A 292 -16.54 -6.20 -8.51
N GLY A 293 -16.90 -7.39 -8.97
CA GLY A 293 -15.98 -8.35 -9.57
C GLY A 293 -15.48 -7.91 -10.94
N ASN A 294 -14.52 -8.64 -11.48
CA ASN A 294 -14.01 -8.47 -12.83
C ASN A 294 -13.33 -7.09 -13.05
N ARG A 295 -12.66 -6.55 -12.02
CA ARG A 295 -11.94 -5.29 -12.11
C ARG A 295 -10.48 -5.44 -11.71
N VAL A 296 -9.63 -4.65 -12.37
CA VAL A 296 -8.26 -4.42 -11.94
C VAL A 296 -8.05 -2.92 -11.77
N TYR A 297 -7.45 -2.55 -10.66
CA TYR A 297 -7.10 -1.18 -10.33
C TYR A 297 -5.59 -1.02 -10.46
N PHE A 298 -5.16 -0.12 -11.34
CA PHE A 298 -3.76 0.16 -11.58
C PHE A 298 -3.39 1.55 -11.06
N PRO A 299 -2.63 1.65 -9.97
CA PRO A 299 -2.11 2.91 -9.45
C PRO A 299 -0.80 3.29 -10.14
N PHE A 300 -0.76 4.47 -10.71
CA PHE A 300 0.41 5.04 -11.36
C PHE A 300 0.87 6.32 -10.67
N GLY A 301 2.19 6.58 -10.67
CA GLY A 301 2.77 7.86 -10.27
C GLY A 301 3.18 7.96 -8.82
N THR A 302 3.08 6.88 -8.04
CA THR A 302 3.59 6.77 -6.65
C THR A 302 3.42 8.04 -5.79
N SER A 303 4.14 9.11 -6.10
CA SER A 303 4.22 10.36 -5.32
C SER A 303 3.93 11.64 -6.12
N SER A 304 3.72 11.59 -7.43
CA SER A 304 3.50 12.81 -8.21
C SER A 304 2.67 12.61 -9.46
N ASN A 305 1.72 13.51 -9.69
CA ASN A 305 0.89 13.62 -10.89
C ASN A 305 0.40 12.26 -11.42
N GLY A 306 -0.12 11.43 -10.53
CA GLY A 306 -0.43 10.05 -10.82
C GLY A 306 -1.83 9.83 -11.38
N VAL A 307 -2.10 8.56 -11.62
CA VAL A 307 -3.39 8.10 -12.14
C VAL A 307 -3.82 6.84 -11.39
N MET A 308 -5.07 6.80 -10.97
CA MET A 308 -5.73 5.54 -10.63
C MET A 308 -6.59 5.13 -11.83
N GLN A 309 -6.30 3.96 -12.39
CA GLN A 309 -6.98 3.42 -13.57
C GLN A 309 -7.93 2.30 -13.15
N VAL A 310 -9.15 2.30 -13.69
CA VAL A 310 -10.16 1.24 -13.55
C VAL A 310 -10.20 0.45 -14.84
N VAL A 311 -9.95 -0.85 -14.76
CA VAL A 311 -9.83 -1.71 -15.95
C VAL A 311 -10.77 -2.90 -15.84
N ASP A 312 -11.47 -3.22 -16.93
CA ASP A 312 -12.24 -4.46 -17.07
C ASP A 312 -11.29 -5.63 -17.24
N ARG A 313 -11.31 -6.55 -16.28
CA ARG A 313 -10.39 -7.70 -16.23
C ARG A 313 -10.60 -8.67 -17.39
N LEU A 314 -11.86 -8.98 -17.75
CA LEU A 314 -12.15 -9.89 -18.87
C LEU A 314 -11.73 -9.30 -20.20
N ALA A 315 -12.02 -8.02 -20.42
CA ALA A 315 -11.58 -7.31 -21.61
C ALA A 315 -10.04 -7.26 -21.67
N LEU A 316 -9.37 -6.95 -20.54
CA LEU A 316 -7.91 -6.95 -20.44
C LEU A 316 -7.30 -8.30 -20.83
N LEU A 317 -7.84 -9.41 -20.32
CA LEU A 317 -7.33 -10.74 -20.61
C LEU A 317 -7.75 -11.27 -21.98
N GLY A 318 -8.85 -10.75 -22.55
CA GLY A 318 -9.40 -11.17 -23.84
C GLY A 318 -8.88 -10.40 -25.05
N THR A 319 -8.20 -9.26 -24.87
CA THR A 319 -7.67 -8.49 -26.00
C THR A 319 -6.49 -9.21 -26.65
N THR A 320 -6.35 -9.06 -27.95
CA THR A 320 -5.26 -9.69 -28.71
C THR A 320 -3.98 -8.88 -28.69
N CYS A 321 -4.08 -7.59 -28.44
CA CYS A 321 -2.93 -6.71 -28.28
C CYS A 321 -2.15 -7.04 -27.01
N GLY A 322 -0.83 -7.17 -27.13
CA GLY A 322 0.03 -7.47 -25.98
C GLY A 322 0.14 -8.94 -25.63
N SER A 323 -0.49 -9.85 -26.36
CA SER A 323 -0.20 -11.27 -26.23
C SER A 323 1.13 -11.61 -26.90
N ILE A 324 1.78 -12.71 -26.46
CA ILE A 324 3.02 -13.23 -27.10
C ILE A 324 2.81 -13.47 -28.60
N ALA A 325 1.59 -13.76 -29.02
CA ALA A 325 1.24 -14.05 -30.41
C ALA A 325 1.04 -12.77 -31.25
N SER A 326 0.80 -11.63 -30.63
CA SER A 326 0.74 -10.33 -31.29
C SER A 326 1.94 -9.53 -30.83
N THR A 327 2.80 -9.15 -31.74
CA THR A 327 3.81 -8.17 -31.42
C THR A 327 3.12 -6.88 -30.99
N LEU A 328 3.13 -6.56 -29.68
CA LEU A 328 2.87 -5.21 -29.17
C LEU A 328 3.69 -4.16 -29.91
N ASP A 329 4.77 -4.61 -30.52
CA ASP A 329 5.66 -3.88 -31.40
C ASP A 329 4.98 -3.44 -32.72
N SER A 330 3.73 -3.86 -32.95
CA SER A 330 2.98 -3.33 -34.09
C SER A 330 2.36 -1.98 -33.72
N PRO A 331 2.72 -0.88 -34.43
CA PRO A 331 2.05 0.41 -34.30
C PRO A 331 0.54 0.36 -34.54
N ALA A 332 0.03 -0.78 -34.99
CA ALA A 332 -1.36 -1.03 -35.30
C ALA A 332 -2.19 -1.64 -34.16
N CYS A 333 -1.62 -1.76 -32.95
CA CYS A 333 -2.37 -2.26 -31.80
C CYS A 333 -3.34 -1.17 -31.27
N THR A 334 -4.46 -1.02 -31.93
CA THR A 334 -5.45 0.03 -31.61
C THR A 334 -6.39 -0.34 -30.47
N ASP A 335 -6.41 -1.61 -30.04
CA ASP A 335 -7.27 -2.10 -28.96
C ASP A 335 -6.57 -2.21 -27.61
N PHE A 336 -5.30 -1.73 -27.47
CA PHE A 336 -4.52 -1.87 -26.24
C PHE A 336 -5.24 -1.32 -25.00
N HIS A 337 -5.91 -0.17 -25.13
CA HIS A 337 -6.58 0.51 -24.02
C HIS A 337 -8.10 0.27 -23.97
N THR A 338 -8.67 -0.59 -24.79
CA THR A 338 -10.13 -0.81 -24.81
C THR A 338 -10.66 -1.44 -23.53
N ALA A 339 -9.80 -2.05 -22.72
CA ALA A 339 -10.17 -2.59 -21.42
C ALA A 339 -10.27 -1.52 -20.33
N GLU A 340 -9.73 -0.31 -20.52
CA GLU A 340 -9.88 0.77 -19.57
C GLU A 340 -11.30 1.30 -19.55
N LEU A 341 -11.92 1.31 -18.36
CA LEU A 341 -13.26 1.84 -18.14
C LEU A 341 -13.21 3.33 -17.77
N GLY A 342 -12.20 3.73 -17.02
CA GLY A 342 -11.99 5.11 -16.64
C GLY A 342 -10.76 5.30 -15.78
N ARG A 343 -10.46 6.58 -15.49
CA ARG A 343 -9.31 6.95 -14.66
C ARG A 343 -9.57 8.19 -13.83
N LEU A 344 -8.96 8.22 -12.64
CA LEU A 344 -8.80 9.43 -11.83
C LEU A 344 -7.41 10.00 -12.09
N ILE A 345 -7.33 11.23 -12.58
CA ILE A 345 -6.07 11.98 -12.68
C ILE A 345 -5.86 12.72 -11.38
N MET A 346 -4.76 12.44 -10.72
CA MET A 346 -4.42 12.98 -9.40
C MET A 346 -3.49 14.16 -9.53
N ASN A 347 -3.76 15.24 -8.77
CA ASN A 347 -3.06 16.50 -8.92
C ASN A 347 -3.35 17.42 -7.71
N PRO A 348 -2.46 18.37 -7.30
CA PRO A 348 -1.05 18.44 -7.65
C PRO A 348 -0.21 17.48 -6.79
N ASP A 349 0.88 16.97 -7.36
CA ASP A 349 1.91 16.16 -6.70
C ASP A 349 1.41 15.00 -5.83
N ASN A 350 0.19 14.50 -6.10
CA ASN A 350 -0.33 13.27 -5.54
C ASN A 350 -0.33 12.20 -6.62
N GLY A 351 0.28 11.07 -6.32
CA GLY A 351 0.27 9.90 -7.16
C GLY A 351 -0.63 8.82 -6.59
N ALA A 352 -0.78 7.73 -7.31
CA ALA A 352 -1.41 6.54 -6.81
C ALA A 352 -0.33 5.49 -6.52
N HIS A 353 -0.11 5.17 -5.24
CA HIS A 353 0.77 4.11 -4.78
C HIS A 353 -0.01 2.81 -4.59
N THR A 354 -1.17 2.90 -3.95
CA THR A 354 -2.09 1.79 -3.70
C THR A 354 -3.50 2.22 -4.06
N SER A 355 -4.27 1.36 -4.74
CA SER A 355 -5.68 1.60 -5.08
C SER A 355 -6.50 0.39 -4.61
N TRP A 356 -6.97 0.44 -3.35
CA TRP A 356 -7.63 -0.69 -2.71
C TRP A 356 -9.14 -0.58 -2.78
N PRO A 357 -9.84 -1.48 -3.53
CA PRO A 357 -11.28 -1.41 -3.68
C PRO A 357 -12.01 -1.89 -2.41
N LEU A 358 -12.95 -1.08 -1.96
CA LEU A 358 -13.89 -1.43 -0.90
C LEU A 358 -15.16 -2.08 -1.47
N GLY A 359 -15.38 -1.97 -2.79
CA GLY A 359 -16.61 -2.39 -3.42
C GLY A 359 -17.80 -1.54 -2.97
N LYS A 360 -18.97 -2.16 -2.97
CA LYS A 360 -20.24 -1.48 -2.70
C LYS A 360 -20.43 -1.21 -1.21
N LEU A 361 -20.40 0.06 -0.86
CA LEU A 361 -20.73 0.54 0.50
C LEU A 361 -22.14 1.13 0.51
N VAL A 362 -22.90 0.78 1.54
CA VAL A 362 -24.16 1.48 1.85
C VAL A 362 -23.79 2.75 2.60
N VAL A 363 -24.11 3.91 2.03
CA VAL A 363 -23.81 5.21 2.63
C VAL A 363 -24.94 5.58 3.60
N PRO A 364 -24.67 5.71 4.92
CA PRO A 364 -25.72 5.87 5.93
C PRO A 364 -26.59 7.10 5.71
N ASP A 365 -26.00 8.23 5.34
CA ASP A 365 -26.73 9.48 5.12
C ASP A 365 -27.71 9.39 3.94
N PHE A 366 -27.37 8.60 2.92
CA PHE A 366 -28.23 8.43 1.75
C PHE A 366 -29.44 7.54 2.05
N VAL A 367 -29.33 6.63 3.00
CA VAL A 367 -30.45 5.76 3.41
C VAL A 367 -31.56 6.56 4.10
N THR A 368 -31.21 7.64 4.77
CA THR A 368 -32.15 8.51 5.51
C THR A 368 -32.67 9.68 4.69
N ASP A 369 -32.07 9.96 3.53
CA ASP A 369 -32.50 11.03 2.65
C ASP A 369 -33.71 10.59 1.81
N THR A 370 -34.89 11.06 2.19
CA THR A 370 -36.15 10.75 1.51
C THR A 370 -36.27 11.40 0.12
N GLY A 371 -35.40 12.34 -0.21
CA GLY A 371 -35.30 12.97 -1.54
C GLY A 371 -34.33 12.25 -2.47
N ASN A 372 -33.60 11.27 -1.95
CA ASN A 372 -32.63 10.50 -2.71
C ASN A 372 -33.32 9.33 -3.41
N ASP A 373 -32.99 9.11 -4.67
CA ASP A 373 -33.45 7.95 -5.42
C ASP A 373 -32.95 6.66 -4.75
N ASP A 374 -33.78 5.63 -4.69
CA ASP A 374 -33.48 4.32 -4.11
C ASP A 374 -32.20 3.67 -4.65
N ASN A 375 -31.74 4.10 -5.81
CA ASN A 375 -30.53 3.58 -6.45
C ASN A 375 -29.23 4.24 -5.95
N ASN A 376 -29.31 5.28 -5.14
CA ASN A 376 -28.16 6.09 -4.73
C ASN A 376 -27.62 5.80 -3.33
N THR A 377 -28.19 4.84 -2.62
CA THR A 377 -27.74 4.46 -1.26
C THR A 377 -26.45 3.65 -1.26
N VAL A 378 -26.02 3.12 -2.39
CA VAL A 378 -24.83 2.28 -2.53
C VAL A 378 -23.83 2.95 -3.46
N ARG A 379 -22.55 3.00 -3.01
CA ARG A 379 -21.44 3.52 -3.81
C ARG A 379 -20.32 2.51 -3.90
N ASP A 380 -19.72 2.39 -5.07
CA ASP A 380 -18.46 1.67 -5.25
C ASP A 380 -17.30 2.59 -4.90
N ILE A 381 -16.55 2.23 -3.88
CA ILE A 381 -15.47 3.06 -3.32
C ILE A 381 -14.12 2.38 -3.50
N VAL A 382 -13.11 3.18 -3.85
CA VAL A 382 -11.70 2.79 -3.88
C VAL A 382 -10.90 3.72 -2.98
N VAL A 383 -10.09 3.16 -2.11
CA VAL A 383 -9.11 3.93 -1.32
C VAL A 383 -7.83 4.06 -2.13
N VAL A 384 -7.50 5.29 -2.53
CA VAL A 384 -6.31 5.60 -3.32
C VAL A 384 -5.31 6.33 -2.43
N THR A 385 -4.14 5.75 -2.23
CA THR A 385 -3.11 6.30 -1.35
C THR A 385 -1.91 6.77 -2.17
N SER A 386 -1.50 8.02 -1.96
CA SER A 386 -0.22 8.55 -2.47
C SER A 386 0.92 8.20 -1.50
N GLU A 387 2.16 8.15 -1.97
CA GLU A 387 3.33 7.92 -1.12
C GLU A 387 4.08 9.21 -0.83
N GLU A 388 4.35 9.49 0.43
CA GLU A 388 5.33 10.51 0.82
C GLU A 388 6.75 10.00 0.56
N THR A 389 7.52 10.71 -0.23
CA THR A 389 8.90 10.32 -0.58
C THR A 389 9.97 11.22 0.02
N SER A 390 9.59 12.38 0.54
CA SER A 390 10.52 13.40 1.05
C SER A 390 10.63 13.38 2.57
N HIS A 391 11.81 13.74 3.07
CA HIS A 391 12.06 13.84 4.49
C HIS A 391 11.71 15.24 5.05
N PHE A 392 11.39 15.30 6.35
CA PHE A 392 11.15 16.56 7.08
C PHE A 392 10.03 17.43 6.49
N CYS A 393 9.02 16.83 5.85
CA CYS A 393 7.94 17.57 5.18
C CYS A 393 8.44 18.59 4.14
N SER A 394 9.47 18.23 3.40
CA SER A 394 10.06 19.12 2.40
C SER A 394 9.34 19.10 1.05
N ASP A 395 8.28 18.32 0.93
CA ASP A 395 7.46 18.16 -0.26
C ASP A 395 6.01 18.55 0.01
N PHE A 396 5.17 18.53 -1.02
CA PHE A 396 3.72 18.66 -0.88
C PHE A 396 3.16 17.57 0.01
N ARG A 397 2.03 17.85 0.63
CA ARG A 397 1.36 16.86 1.45
C ARG A 397 0.72 15.80 0.58
N HIS A 398 1.16 14.57 0.77
CA HIS A 398 0.53 13.39 0.17
C HIS A 398 -0.69 12.96 0.98
N LEU A 399 -1.71 12.45 0.30
CA LEU A 399 -3.01 12.16 0.88
C LEU A 399 -3.45 10.73 0.58
N THR A 400 -4.37 10.24 1.38
CA THR A 400 -5.19 9.06 1.11
C THR A 400 -6.59 9.53 0.73
N PHE A 401 -7.05 9.15 -0.45
CA PHE A 401 -8.33 9.58 -1.01
C PHE A 401 -9.36 8.45 -0.93
N LEU A 402 -10.60 8.78 -0.54
CA LEU A 402 -11.77 7.96 -0.81
C LEU A 402 -12.31 8.39 -2.17
N THR A 403 -12.38 7.46 -3.09
CA THR A 403 -12.75 7.72 -4.49
C THR A 403 -13.99 6.94 -4.85
N ASP A 404 -15.06 7.64 -5.24
CA ASP A 404 -16.27 7.06 -5.78
C ASP A 404 -16.03 6.64 -7.25
N VAL A 405 -16.19 5.36 -7.52
CA VAL A 405 -16.09 4.75 -8.84
C VAL A 405 -17.42 4.13 -9.29
N THR A 406 -18.53 4.49 -8.67
CA THR A 406 -19.88 4.02 -9.04
C THR A 406 -20.16 4.28 -10.52
N THR A 407 -19.70 5.40 -11.04
CA THR A 407 -19.61 5.68 -12.46
C THR A 407 -18.17 5.48 -12.93
N GLU A 408 -17.83 4.25 -13.30
CA GLU A 408 -16.45 3.84 -13.57
C GLU A 408 -15.72 4.72 -14.62
N GLY A 409 -16.44 5.23 -15.60
CA GLY A 409 -15.89 6.17 -16.60
C GLY A 409 -15.58 7.57 -16.05
N ARG A 410 -15.96 7.88 -14.81
CA ARG A 410 -15.79 9.20 -14.18
C ARG A 410 -15.49 9.07 -12.68
N PRO A 411 -14.40 8.44 -12.28
CA PRO A 411 -14.01 8.35 -10.88
C PRO A 411 -13.83 9.75 -10.26
N GLN A 412 -14.25 9.91 -9.01
CA GLN A 412 -14.17 11.18 -8.30
C GLN A 412 -13.74 10.99 -6.85
N SER A 413 -12.72 11.73 -6.41
CA SER A 413 -12.38 11.78 -4.99
C SER A 413 -13.46 12.55 -4.22
N ILE A 414 -13.99 11.90 -3.16
CA ILE A 414 -15.10 12.43 -2.35
C ILE A 414 -14.64 12.90 -0.96
N ALA A 415 -13.57 12.31 -0.43
CA ALA A 415 -13.00 12.67 0.85
C ALA A 415 -11.50 12.30 0.91
N THR A 416 -10.85 12.73 1.99
CA THR A 416 -9.47 12.37 2.31
C THR A 416 -9.32 11.90 3.74
N ALA A 417 -8.60 10.79 3.94
CA ALA A 417 -8.14 10.34 5.26
C ALA A 417 -6.72 10.85 5.49
N GLN A 418 -6.53 11.78 6.44
CA GLN A 418 -5.24 12.43 6.64
C GLN A 418 -4.95 12.74 8.10
N VAL A 419 -3.68 12.89 8.41
CA VAL A 419 -3.15 13.24 9.73
C VAL A 419 -2.52 14.63 9.66
N PRO A 420 -2.94 15.59 10.50
CA PRO A 420 -2.29 16.89 10.57
C PRO A 420 -0.86 16.79 11.10
N ALA A 421 0.10 17.44 10.45
CA ALA A 421 1.50 17.45 10.89
C ALA A 421 1.68 18.02 12.31
N SER A 422 0.80 18.94 12.70
CA SER A 422 0.81 19.60 14.00
C SER A 422 0.46 18.70 15.18
N GLU A 423 -0.26 17.60 14.96
CA GLU A 423 -0.68 16.71 16.05
C GLU A 423 0.48 16.05 16.79
N GLY A 424 1.57 15.74 16.09
CA GLY A 424 2.69 15.01 16.68
C GLY A 424 4.06 15.62 16.39
N ARG A 425 4.12 16.88 15.92
CA ARG A 425 5.36 17.52 15.47
C ARG A 425 6.15 16.66 14.48
N TYR A 426 5.42 15.98 13.58
CA TYR A 426 5.97 14.93 12.72
C TYR A 426 7.08 15.42 11.81
N CYS A 427 7.01 16.67 11.34
CA CYS A 427 8.08 17.26 10.53
C CYS A 427 9.40 17.43 11.34
N ASP A 428 9.31 17.67 12.65
CA ASP A 428 10.49 17.81 13.53
C ASP A 428 11.14 16.47 13.86
N ARG A 429 10.39 15.37 13.77
CA ARG A 429 10.89 14.02 14.07
C ARG A 429 11.94 13.55 13.07
N GLY A 430 11.91 14.06 11.85
CA GLY A 430 12.74 13.60 10.75
C GLY A 430 12.13 12.43 9.99
N GLY A 431 12.83 11.97 8.95
CA GLY A 431 12.29 10.97 8.05
C GLY A 431 11.07 11.45 7.28
N ARG A 432 10.33 10.52 6.70
CA ARG A 432 9.11 10.81 5.95
C ARG A 432 7.93 10.95 6.91
N PHE A 433 7.02 11.87 6.59
CA PHE A 433 5.71 12.03 7.23
C PHE A 433 4.63 12.16 6.17
N GLY A 434 3.79 11.19 6.07
CA GLY A 434 2.71 11.11 5.10
C GLY A 434 2.27 9.66 4.92
N PRO A 435 1.24 9.40 4.12
CA PRO A 435 0.80 8.05 3.83
C PRO A 435 1.80 7.30 2.94
N HIS A 436 1.74 5.97 3.00
CA HIS A 436 2.46 5.09 2.09
C HIS A 436 1.54 4.05 1.48
N ALA A 437 0.95 3.18 2.28
CA ALA A 437 0.11 2.10 1.79
C ALA A 437 -1.04 1.80 2.76
N THR A 438 -2.13 1.27 2.22
CA THR A 438 -3.21 0.67 3.00
C THR A 438 -2.94 -0.82 3.24
N ASN A 439 -3.69 -1.42 4.17
CA ASN A 439 -3.90 -2.87 4.15
C ASN A 439 -4.60 -3.28 2.84
N GLU A 440 -4.37 -4.51 2.41
CA GLU A 440 -4.87 -5.01 1.11
C GLU A 440 -5.72 -6.29 1.28
N GLU A 441 -6.15 -6.61 2.50
CA GLU A 441 -6.96 -7.79 2.80
C GLU A 441 -8.45 -7.50 2.68
N TYR A 442 -9.17 -8.42 2.02
CA TYR A 442 -10.62 -8.36 1.79
C TYR A 442 -11.38 -9.22 2.80
N GLY A 443 -11.15 -9.14 4.04
CA GLY A 443 -11.80 -10.03 5.00
C GLY A 443 -12.30 -9.33 6.25
N PRO A 444 -13.26 -9.96 6.95
CA PRO A 444 -13.61 -9.51 8.28
C PRO A 444 -12.39 -9.64 9.22
N PRO A 445 -12.33 -8.86 10.30
CA PRO A 445 -13.40 -7.97 10.76
C PRO A 445 -13.33 -6.54 10.21
N PHE A 446 -12.28 -6.17 9.46
CA PHE A 446 -11.97 -4.77 9.14
C PHE A 446 -12.55 -4.27 7.82
N TYR A 447 -12.62 -5.14 6.82
CA TYR A 447 -13.06 -4.75 5.47
C TYR A 447 -14.39 -3.98 5.48
N GLN A 448 -14.46 -2.89 4.71
CA GLN A 448 -15.59 -1.97 4.63
C GLN A 448 -15.92 -1.21 5.93
N LYS A 449 -15.13 -1.37 6.98
CA LYS A 449 -15.32 -0.66 8.26
C LYS A 449 -14.15 0.23 8.60
N ILE A 450 -12.95 -0.33 8.59
CA ILE A 450 -11.73 0.38 8.95
C ILE A 450 -10.67 0.15 7.87
N VAL A 451 -10.05 1.22 7.40
CA VAL A 451 -8.82 1.17 6.62
C VAL A 451 -7.64 1.55 7.51
N PHE A 452 -6.59 0.75 7.42
CA PHE A 452 -5.31 1.05 8.04
C PHE A 452 -4.38 1.67 7.01
N VAL A 453 -3.76 2.79 7.36
CA VAL A 453 -2.80 3.48 6.51
C VAL A 453 -1.47 3.57 7.25
N SER A 454 -0.41 3.05 6.66
CA SER A 454 0.94 3.28 7.16
C SER A 454 1.37 4.72 6.84
N TYR A 455 1.94 5.39 7.86
CA TYR A 455 2.18 6.84 7.83
C TYR A 455 3.61 7.20 8.25
N PHE A 456 4.59 6.35 7.91
CA PHE A 456 6.00 6.48 8.22
C PHE A 456 6.29 6.86 9.68
N ASN A 457 6.81 8.07 9.95
CA ASN A 457 7.16 8.50 11.31
C ASN A 457 5.94 8.77 12.22
N ALA A 458 4.75 8.74 11.66
CA ALA A 458 3.49 8.81 12.39
C ALA A 458 2.86 7.42 12.62
N GLY A 459 3.56 6.33 12.32
CA GLY A 459 3.12 4.97 12.63
C GLY A 459 2.03 4.46 11.68
N VAL A 460 1.11 3.64 12.20
CA VAL A 460 -0.10 3.21 11.50
C VAL A 460 -1.30 4.00 12.01
N ARG A 461 -2.18 4.35 11.10
CA ARG A 461 -3.43 5.08 11.36
C ARG A 461 -4.61 4.23 10.95
N ALA A 462 -5.65 4.20 11.76
CA ALA A 462 -6.91 3.53 11.48
C ALA A 462 -8.02 4.56 11.28
N PHE A 463 -8.69 4.47 10.14
CA PHE A 463 -9.80 5.36 9.80
C PHE A 463 -11.08 4.55 9.67
N ASP A 464 -12.13 4.96 10.38
CA ASP A 464 -13.50 4.51 10.15
C ASP A 464 -13.95 5.05 8.80
N ILE A 465 -14.33 4.16 7.90
CA ILE A 465 -14.74 4.47 6.53
C ILE A 465 -16.16 4.02 6.23
N ARG A 466 -16.94 3.67 7.25
CA ARG A 466 -18.35 3.28 7.08
C ARG A 466 -19.17 4.42 6.46
N ASP A 467 -18.79 5.67 6.75
CA ASP A 467 -19.17 6.83 5.96
C ASP A 467 -17.96 7.28 5.12
N PRO A 468 -17.91 6.93 3.82
CA PRO A 468 -16.77 7.25 2.98
C PRO A 468 -16.66 8.73 2.64
N TYR A 469 -17.69 9.54 2.89
CA TYR A 469 -17.67 10.99 2.70
C TYR A 469 -17.04 11.72 3.90
N ASN A 470 -16.97 11.06 5.05
CA ASN A 470 -16.46 11.66 6.29
C ASN A 470 -15.58 10.68 7.08
N PRO A 471 -14.46 10.19 6.54
CA PRO A 471 -13.59 9.23 7.21
C PRO A 471 -13.03 9.83 8.51
N GLN A 472 -13.09 9.07 9.61
CA GLN A 472 -12.65 9.52 10.93
C GLN A 472 -11.47 8.69 11.43
N GLN A 473 -10.39 9.34 11.88
CA GLN A 473 -9.31 8.63 12.56
C GLN A 473 -9.82 8.12 13.93
N VAL A 474 -9.83 6.80 14.10
CA VAL A 474 -10.36 6.15 15.33
C VAL A 474 -9.28 5.50 16.18
N ALA A 475 -8.11 5.20 15.60
CA ALA A 475 -6.98 4.64 16.32
C ALA A 475 -5.64 4.95 15.64
N TYR A 476 -4.55 4.84 16.41
CA TYR A 476 -3.21 4.83 15.88
C TYR A 476 -2.21 4.11 16.79
N PHE A 477 -1.10 3.68 16.20
CA PHE A 477 0.07 3.21 16.94
C PHE A 477 1.36 3.69 16.25
N ILE A 478 2.25 4.29 17.04
CA ILE A 478 3.59 4.70 16.62
C ILE A 478 4.58 3.86 17.42
N PRO A 479 5.41 3.03 16.77
CA PRO A 479 6.42 2.24 17.48
C PRO A 479 7.44 3.12 18.22
N ALA A 480 8.01 2.60 19.31
CA ALA A 480 9.19 3.18 19.91
C ALA A 480 10.42 2.96 19.02
N ILE A 481 11.39 3.86 19.10
CA ILE A 481 12.73 3.57 18.57
C ILE A 481 13.37 2.45 19.37
N THR A 482 14.21 1.65 18.71
CA THR A 482 14.98 0.56 19.30
C THR A 482 16.47 0.80 19.07
N ALA A 483 17.32 -0.08 19.61
CA ALA A 483 18.76 -0.06 19.33
C ALA A 483 19.09 -0.30 17.84
N ASN A 484 18.15 -0.90 17.10
CA ASN A 484 18.29 -1.19 15.67
C ASN A 484 17.72 -0.07 14.79
N THR A 485 17.00 0.90 15.38
CA THR A 485 16.36 1.95 14.58
C THR A 485 17.39 2.80 13.86
N ASP A 486 17.28 2.83 12.57
CA ASP A 486 18.15 3.59 11.69
C ASP A 486 17.80 5.08 11.68
N TYR A 487 18.72 5.91 11.21
CA TYR A 487 18.49 7.35 11.08
C TYR A 487 18.10 7.74 9.66
N ARG A 488 17.41 8.87 9.54
CA ARG A 488 17.01 9.48 8.26
C ARG A 488 17.53 10.90 8.21
N CYS A 489 18.13 11.24 7.07
CA CYS A 489 18.74 12.55 6.85
C CYS A 489 18.03 13.32 5.75
N GLY A 490 18.03 14.64 5.84
CA GLY A 490 17.47 15.52 4.83
C GLY A 490 17.64 16.99 5.18
N PRO A 491 17.28 17.90 4.28
CA PRO A 491 17.31 19.33 4.54
C PRO A 491 16.23 19.72 5.56
N TYR A 492 16.61 20.52 6.54
CA TYR A 492 15.68 21.01 7.56
C TYR A 492 16.11 22.33 8.16
N GLN A 493 15.22 23.34 8.19
CA GLN A 493 15.43 24.66 8.76
C GLN A 493 16.73 25.35 8.30
N GLY A 494 17.02 25.29 6.99
CA GLY A 494 18.21 25.89 6.40
C GLY A 494 19.49 25.08 6.51
N ASN A 495 19.50 23.98 7.25
CA ASN A 495 20.60 23.02 7.26
C ASN A 495 20.35 21.94 6.18
N PRO A 496 21.27 21.74 5.22
CA PRO A 496 21.07 20.79 4.12
C PRO A 496 21.11 19.32 4.54
N ASN A 497 21.64 19.00 5.72
CA ASN A 497 21.81 17.61 6.16
C ASN A 497 21.60 17.47 7.67
N VAL A 498 20.33 17.30 8.06
CA VAL A 498 19.94 16.99 9.44
C VAL A 498 19.54 15.53 9.52
N CYS A 499 20.11 14.78 10.46
CA CYS A 499 19.80 13.38 10.68
C CYS A 499 19.02 13.17 11.99
N ARG A 500 18.02 12.28 11.96
CA ARG A 500 17.24 11.86 13.14
C ARG A 500 17.06 10.36 13.14
N ILE A 501 17.23 9.72 14.31
CA ILE A 501 16.79 8.35 14.53
C ILE A 501 15.27 8.37 14.63
N VAL A 502 14.61 7.66 13.73
CA VAL A 502 13.14 7.76 13.60
C VAL A 502 12.55 6.51 12.98
N VAL A 503 11.43 6.05 13.53
CA VAL A 503 10.63 4.97 12.94
C VAL A 503 10.09 5.38 11.57
N GLN A 504 9.97 4.40 10.69
CA GLN A 504 9.41 4.59 9.35
C GLN A 504 8.45 3.43 9.05
N THR A 505 7.28 3.42 9.70
CA THR A 505 6.26 2.39 9.48
C THR A 505 5.89 2.36 8.01
N ASN A 506 6.17 1.21 7.39
CA ASN A 506 6.15 1.14 5.93
C ASN A 506 4.82 0.61 5.40
N ASN A 507 4.45 -0.61 5.77
CA ASN A 507 3.19 -1.23 5.34
C ASN A 507 2.49 -1.91 6.50
N VAL A 508 1.22 -2.23 6.27
CA VAL A 508 0.32 -2.86 7.22
C VAL A 508 -0.41 -4.03 6.54
N ALA A 509 -0.64 -5.10 7.29
CA ALA A 509 -1.51 -6.22 6.93
C ALA A 509 -2.42 -6.57 8.11
N THR A 510 -3.49 -7.28 7.84
CA THR A 510 -4.47 -7.69 8.86
C THR A 510 -4.81 -9.17 8.75
N ASP A 511 -5.42 -9.75 9.79
CA ASP A 511 -5.92 -11.12 9.72
C ASP A 511 -7.38 -11.25 10.20
N ASP A 512 -7.94 -12.44 9.97
CA ASP A 512 -9.33 -12.78 10.33
C ASP A 512 -9.56 -12.94 11.84
N ARG A 513 -8.50 -12.83 12.66
CA ARG A 513 -8.57 -12.83 14.12
C ARG A 513 -8.64 -11.41 14.71
N GLY A 514 -8.51 -10.37 13.87
CA GLY A 514 -8.51 -8.96 14.29
C GLY A 514 -7.14 -8.43 14.71
N TYR A 515 -6.04 -9.10 14.34
CA TYR A 515 -4.69 -8.57 14.54
C TYR A 515 -4.24 -7.75 13.35
N ILE A 516 -3.44 -6.72 13.66
CA ILE A 516 -2.85 -5.79 12.71
C ILE A 516 -1.33 -5.96 12.78
N TYR A 517 -0.68 -6.09 11.64
CA TYR A 517 0.75 -6.34 11.52
C TYR A 517 1.40 -5.19 10.77
N ILE A 518 2.27 -4.47 11.44
CA ILE A 518 3.03 -3.38 10.81
C ILE A 518 4.52 -3.70 10.80
N VAL A 519 5.16 -3.27 9.74
CA VAL A 519 6.61 -3.42 9.56
C VAL A 519 7.25 -2.07 9.32
N ASP A 520 8.55 -1.99 9.57
CA ASP A 520 9.26 -0.73 9.59
C ASP A 520 10.45 -0.73 8.63
N ARG A 521 10.59 0.37 7.89
CA ARG A 521 11.69 0.59 6.94
C ARG A 521 12.99 1.02 7.64
N ALA A 522 12.90 1.50 8.87
CA ALA A 522 14.03 1.95 9.68
C ALA A 522 14.44 0.89 10.73
N ASP A 523 14.25 -0.39 10.41
CA ASP A 523 14.81 -1.55 11.13
C ASP A 523 14.23 -1.79 12.54
N THR A 524 13.08 -1.18 12.89
CA THR A 524 12.43 -1.48 14.18
C THR A 524 11.73 -2.84 14.22
N GLY A 525 11.56 -3.49 13.05
CA GLY A 525 11.00 -4.84 12.91
C GLY A 525 9.48 -4.89 12.71
N LEU A 526 8.89 -6.00 13.19
CA LEU A 526 7.46 -6.32 13.15
C LEU A 526 6.81 -5.96 14.47
N HIS A 527 5.66 -5.30 14.40
CA HIS A 527 4.79 -5.08 15.56
C HIS A 527 3.41 -5.67 15.28
N VAL A 528 2.92 -6.49 16.20
CA VAL A 528 1.57 -7.06 16.16
C VAL A 528 0.69 -6.25 17.09
N LEU A 529 -0.42 -5.74 16.56
CA LEU A 529 -1.29 -4.80 17.22
C LEU A 529 -2.72 -5.34 17.28
N GLN A 530 -3.52 -4.77 18.16
CA GLN A 530 -4.96 -5.03 18.25
C GLN A 530 -5.68 -3.73 18.59
N LEU A 531 -6.87 -3.53 18.03
CA LEU A 531 -7.75 -2.43 18.40
C LEU A 531 -8.27 -2.62 19.83
N GLU A 532 -8.59 -1.53 20.49
CA GLU A 532 -9.26 -1.47 21.78
C GLU A 532 -10.21 -0.28 21.84
N GLY A 533 -11.05 -0.22 22.87
CA GLY A 533 -11.99 0.88 23.10
C GLY A 533 -12.99 1.05 21.95
N GLU A 534 -13.29 2.29 21.61
CA GLU A 534 -14.29 2.62 20.57
C GLU A 534 -13.94 2.03 19.19
N ALA A 535 -12.67 1.91 18.86
CA ALA A 535 -12.24 1.34 17.59
C ALA A 535 -12.54 -0.17 17.51
N GLU A 536 -12.43 -0.90 18.62
CA GLU A 536 -12.81 -2.31 18.70
C GLU A 536 -14.32 -2.49 18.53
N GLU A 537 -15.14 -1.58 19.09
CA GLU A 537 -16.59 -1.62 18.97
C GLU A 537 -17.06 -1.52 17.50
N ILE A 538 -16.38 -0.75 16.67
CA ILE A 538 -16.67 -0.63 15.23
C ILE A 538 -16.61 -2.00 14.54
N ILE A 539 -15.58 -2.80 14.84
CA ILE A 539 -15.40 -4.10 14.20
C ILE A 539 -16.32 -5.18 14.82
N ALA A 540 -16.68 -5.03 16.09
CA ALA A 540 -17.62 -5.92 16.78
C ALA A 540 -19.08 -5.74 16.34
N GLY A 541 -19.38 -4.73 15.50
CA GLY A 541 -20.74 -4.43 15.04
C GLY A 541 -21.43 -3.33 15.84
N GLY A 542 -20.68 -2.55 16.62
CA GLY A 542 -21.16 -1.32 17.26
C GLY A 542 -21.63 -0.29 16.21
N LYS A 543 -22.71 0.44 16.55
CA LYS A 543 -23.29 1.50 15.70
C LYS A 543 -22.38 2.72 15.68
#